data_2c5c41a9644d6cbbdc281b4b39c328d6
#
_entry.id   2c5c41a9644d6cbbdc281b4b39c328d6
#
_cell.length_a   1.000
_cell.length_b   1.000
_cell.length_c   1.000
_cell.angle_alpha   90.00
_cell.angle_beta   90.00
_cell.angle_gamma   90.00
#
_symmetry.space_group_name_H-M   'P 1'
#
loop_
_entity.id
_entity.type
_entity.pdbx_description
1 polymer ?
#
loop_
_entity_poly.entity_id
_entity_poly.type
_entity_poly.pdbx_seq_one_letter_code
_entity_poly.pdbx_strand_id
1 'polypeptide(L)'
;ASGIRPGDKVAILAEGSNAWIISELGLFYAGAVSVPLSVKLEESNDLLFRMRHAEVKALFVSKYQLPKIRRIRAELPEVKHIIVIGHIPLEPGETALGTLRRLGRDYLSKHREEFLAIGRGIGNDDYATITYTSGTTADPKGVVLTHRNYTANVEQSLSRIDIPSSFRTLIILPLDHCFAHVVGFYIMIACGATVATVQVGATPMETLKNIPQNIREVRPHFLLSVPALAKNFRKSIESSIRAKGRMTEGLFRLA
;
A
#
# COMPACT_ATOMS: atom_id res chain seq x y z
N ALA A 1 -14.48 11.96 14.20
CA ALA A 1 -15.66 11.97 13.32
C ALA A 1 -16.04 10.56 12.83
N SER A 2 -15.08 9.66 12.66
CA SER A 2 -15.32 8.28 12.20
C SER A 2 -15.50 7.27 13.34
N GLY A 3 -15.36 7.65 14.60
CA GLY A 3 -15.41 6.71 15.74
C GLY A 3 -14.19 5.79 15.89
N ILE A 4 -13.19 5.90 15.00
CA ILE A 4 -11.91 5.19 15.13
C ILE A 4 -11.06 5.87 16.20
N ARG A 5 -10.51 5.07 17.11
CA ARG A 5 -9.70 5.51 18.26
C ARG A 5 -8.26 5.04 18.11
N PRO A 6 -7.30 5.66 18.79
CA PRO A 6 -5.95 5.12 18.89
C PRO A 6 -5.96 3.65 19.33
N GLY A 7 -5.18 2.82 18.65
CA GLY A 7 -5.12 1.37 18.85
C GLY A 7 -6.15 0.54 18.09
N ASP A 8 -7.20 1.14 17.49
CA ASP A 8 -8.14 0.43 16.64
C ASP A 8 -7.44 -0.08 15.37
N LYS A 9 -7.77 -1.31 14.96
CA LYS A 9 -7.22 -1.94 13.77
C LYS A 9 -8.08 -1.60 12.55
N VAL A 10 -7.45 -1.11 11.51
CA VAL A 10 -8.09 -0.72 10.26
C VAL A 10 -7.42 -1.43 9.09
N ALA A 11 -8.19 -2.24 8.36
CA ALA A 11 -7.64 -2.96 7.21
C ALA A 11 -7.53 -2.07 5.97
N ILE A 12 -6.54 -2.40 5.11
CA ILE A 12 -6.41 -1.84 3.76
C ILE A 12 -6.36 -2.99 2.77
N LEU A 13 -7.41 -3.17 1.98
CA LEU A 13 -7.51 -4.16 0.91
C LEU A 13 -7.58 -3.43 -0.43
N ALA A 14 -6.44 -3.06 -0.96
CA ALA A 14 -6.35 -2.30 -2.20
C ALA A 14 -4.99 -2.51 -2.88
N GLU A 15 -4.97 -2.29 -4.19
CA GLU A 15 -3.75 -2.25 -4.99
C GLU A 15 -2.87 -1.08 -4.56
N GLY A 16 -1.55 -1.25 -4.71
CA GLY A 16 -0.56 -0.22 -4.39
C GLY A 16 -0.83 1.05 -5.22
N SER A 17 -1.13 2.14 -4.53
CA SER A 17 -1.50 3.43 -5.13
C SER A 17 -1.21 4.59 -4.18
N ASN A 18 -1.20 5.82 -4.69
CA ASN A 18 -1.10 6.99 -3.82
C ASN A 18 -2.23 7.04 -2.77
N ALA A 19 -3.43 6.58 -3.13
CA ALA A 19 -4.55 6.51 -2.21
C ALA A 19 -4.30 5.51 -1.07
N TRP A 20 -3.64 4.37 -1.38
CA TRP A 20 -3.23 3.38 -0.40
C TRP A 20 -2.24 3.99 0.62
N ILE A 21 -1.17 4.65 0.13
CA ILE A 21 -0.14 5.28 0.98
C ILE A 21 -0.75 6.38 1.86
N ILE A 22 -1.58 7.26 1.27
CA ILE A 22 -2.25 8.33 2.01
C ILE A 22 -3.18 7.75 3.08
N SER A 23 -3.88 6.64 2.80
CA SER A 23 -4.75 6.00 3.78
C SER A 23 -3.94 5.46 4.96
N GLU A 24 -2.84 4.75 4.70
CA GLU A 24 -2.00 4.21 5.79
C GLU A 24 -1.37 5.31 6.64
N LEU A 25 -0.79 6.33 6.02
CA LEU A 25 -0.25 7.48 6.77
C LEU A 25 -1.36 8.19 7.58
N GLY A 26 -2.57 8.30 7.02
CA GLY A 26 -3.72 8.83 7.74
C GLY A 26 -4.13 8.01 8.96
N LEU A 27 -4.00 6.67 8.89
CA LEU A 27 -4.22 5.78 10.03
C LEU A 27 -3.17 6.02 11.11
N PHE A 28 -1.90 6.13 10.75
CA PHE A 28 -0.83 6.42 11.71
C PHE A 28 -1.07 7.75 12.42
N TYR A 29 -1.42 8.81 11.69
CA TYR A 29 -1.77 10.10 12.31
C TYR A 29 -3.00 10.06 13.22
N ALA A 30 -3.88 9.09 13.04
CA ALA A 30 -5.01 8.84 13.93
C ALA A 30 -4.68 7.90 15.10
N GLY A 31 -3.44 7.41 15.20
CA GLY A 31 -3.02 6.42 16.17
C GLY A 31 -3.62 5.03 15.93
N ALA A 32 -4.21 4.78 14.76
CA ALA A 32 -4.78 3.50 14.41
C ALA A 32 -3.72 2.53 13.86
N VAL A 33 -3.96 1.24 14.02
CA VAL A 33 -3.08 0.18 13.54
C VAL A 33 -3.50 -0.23 12.14
N SER A 34 -2.60 -0.12 11.16
CA SER A 34 -2.85 -0.58 9.78
C SER A 34 -2.76 -2.11 9.69
N VAL A 35 -3.73 -2.72 9.00
CA VAL A 35 -3.75 -4.14 8.67
C VAL A 35 -3.76 -4.30 7.15
N PRO A 36 -2.58 -4.26 6.50
CA PRO A 36 -2.48 -4.46 5.06
C PRO A 36 -2.90 -5.88 4.67
N LEU A 37 -3.85 -5.98 3.75
CA LEU A 37 -4.35 -7.26 3.25
C LEU A 37 -3.99 -7.42 1.77
N SER A 38 -3.54 -8.63 1.41
CA SER A 38 -3.18 -8.93 0.03
C SER A 38 -4.40 -8.97 -0.88
N VAL A 39 -4.32 -8.27 -2.01
CA VAL A 39 -5.35 -8.34 -3.06
C VAL A 39 -5.45 -9.72 -3.73
N LYS A 40 -4.46 -10.60 -3.48
CA LYS A 40 -4.45 -11.98 -3.97
C LYS A 40 -5.28 -12.94 -3.12
N LEU A 41 -5.84 -12.48 -2.00
CA LEU A 41 -6.76 -13.28 -1.19
C LEU A 41 -8.09 -13.38 -1.92
N GLU A 42 -8.34 -14.54 -2.52
CA GLU A 42 -9.58 -14.82 -3.27
C GLU A 42 -10.63 -15.53 -2.41
N GLU A 43 -10.18 -16.37 -1.47
CA GLU A 43 -11.07 -17.13 -0.60
C GLU A 43 -11.67 -16.24 0.49
N SER A 44 -12.99 -16.29 0.62
CA SER A 44 -13.73 -15.52 1.65
C SER A 44 -13.26 -15.84 3.06
N ASN A 45 -13.00 -17.09 3.36
CA ASN A 45 -12.53 -17.54 4.68
C ASN A 45 -11.17 -16.96 5.04
N ASP A 46 -10.28 -16.77 4.06
CA ASP A 46 -8.97 -16.17 4.25
C ASP A 46 -9.06 -14.70 4.65
N LEU A 47 -9.98 -13.96 4.05
CA LEU A 47 -10.25 -12.56 4.40
C LEU A 47 -10.93 -12.48 5.77
N LEU A 48 -11.96 -13.29 6.00
CA LEU A 48 -12.70 -13.35 7.27
C LEU A 48 -11.78 -13.65 8.44
N PHE A 49 -10.93 -14.68 8.29
CA PHE A 49 -9.98 -15.06 9.33
C PHE A 49 -9.11 -13.86 9.72
N ARG A 50 -8.43 -13.22 8.75
CA ARG A 50 -7.51 -12.11 9.05
C ARG A 50 -8.21 -10.90 9.65
N MET A 51 -9.38 -10.56 9.14
CA MET A 51 -10.14 -9.42 9.63
C MET A 51 -10.69 -9.63 11.05
N ARG A 52 -11.17 -10.85 11.35
CA ARG A 52 -11.64 -11.21 12.69
C ARG A 52 -10.49 -11.35 13.67
N HIS A 53 -9.41 -12.07 13.28
CA HIS A 53 -8.23 -12.25 14.11
C HIS A 53 -7.54 -10.95 14.48
N ALA A 54 -7.49 -9.98 13.56
CA ALA A 54 -6.98 -8.64 13.83
C ALA A 54 -8.02 -7.72 14.50
N GLU A 55 -9.25 -8.17 14.72
CA GLU A 55 -10.35 -7.34 15.27
C GLU A 55 -10.58 -6.03 14.50
N VAL A 56 -10.62 -6.11 13.19
CA VAL A 56 -10.74 -4.94 12.30
C VAL A 56 -12.06 -4.18 12.56
N LYS A 57 -11.95 -2.86 12.78
CA LYS A 57 -13.09 -1.97 13.03
C LYS A 57 -13.52 -1.16 11.81
N ALA A 58 -12.60 -0.92 10.87
CA ALA A 58 -12.86 -0.22 9.63
C ALA A 58 -11.99 -0.78 8.50
N LEU A 59 -12.38 -0.51 7.27
CA LEU A 59 -11.72 -1.05 6.07
C LEU A 59 -11.62 0.03 5.00
N PHE A 60 -10.42 0.24 4.47
CA PHE A 60 -10.20 0.88 3.17
C PHE A 60 -10.15 -0.21 2.09
N VAL A 61 -10.95 -0.09 1.06
CA VAL A 61 -11.04 -1.09 0.01
C VAL A 61 -11.08 -0.44 -1.37
N SER A 62 -10.31 -0.98 -2.34
CA SER A 62 -10.40 -0.50 -3.71
C SER A 62 -11.71 -0.95 -4.37
N LYS A 63 -12.13 -0.19 -5.39
CA LYS A 63 -13.28 -0.56 -6.23
C LYS A 63 -13.17 -1.97 -6.82
N TYR A 64 -11.95 -2.45 -7.05
CA TYR A 64 -11.68 -3.76 -7.63
C TYR A 64 -11.85 -4.89 -6.59
N GLN A 65 -11.55 -4.62 -5.33
CA GLN A 65 -11.65 -5.59 -4.23
C GLN A 65 -12.99 -5.51 -3.48
N LEU A 66 -13.76 -4.43 -3.66
CA LEU A 66 -15.04 -4.21 -3.00
C LEU A 66 -16.04 -5.37 -3.16
N PRO A 67 -16.17 -6.03 -4.34
CA PRO A 67 -17.06 -7.18 -4.49
C PRO A 67 -16.74 -8.34 -3.53
N LYS A 68 -15.47 -8.55 -3.16
CA LYS A 68 -15.08 -9.57 -2.17
C LYS A 68 -15.65 -9.23 -0.78
N ILE A 69 -15.58 -7.98 -0.40
CA ILE A 69 -16.07 -7.50 0.90
C ILE A 69 -17.59 -7.53 0.96
N ARG A 70 -18.28 -7.12 -0.10
CA ARG A 70 -19.76 -7.18 -0.16
C ARG A 70 -20.28 -8.60 0.04
N ARG A 71 -19.60 -9.62 -0.52
CA ARG A 71 -19.98 -11.04 -0.34
C ARG A 71 -19.94 -11.50 1.11
N ILE A 72 -18.99 -10.99 1.90
CA ILE A 72 -18.78 -11.40 3.30
C ILE A 72 -19.27 -10.37 4.31
N ARG A 73 -19.93 -9.30 3.85
CA ARG A 73 -20.30 -8.15 4.68
C ARG A 73 -21.11 -8.53 5.91
N ALA A 74 -22.06 -9.44 5.75
CA ALA A 74 -22.90 -9.93 6.85
C ALA A 74 -22.12 -10.65 7.95
N GLU A 75 -20.97 -11.20 7.61
CA GLU A 75 -20.08 -11.93 8.53
C GLU A 75 -19.07 -11.03 9.26
N LEU A 76 -19.08 -9.73 8.98
CA LEU A 76 -18.20 -8.71 9.55
C LEU A 76 -18.98 -7.62 10.29
N PRO A 77 -19.78 -7.95 11.32
CA PRO A 77 -20.61 -6.97 12.04
C PRO A 77 -19.78 -5.91 12.77
N GLU A 78 -18.53 -6.23 13.12
CA GLU A 78 -17.60 -5.34 13.81
C GLU A 78 -17.00 -4.26 12.91
N VAL A 79 -16.97 -4.46 11.60
CA VAL A 79 -16.49 -3.48 10.63
C VAL A 79 -17.56 -2.41 10.44
N LYS A 80 -17.43 -1.28 11.13
CA LYS A 80 -18.45 -0.21 11.13
C LYS A 80 -18.33 0.73 9.93
N HIS A 81 -17.14 0.85 9.34
CA HIS A 81 -16.87 1.80 8.25
C HIS A 81 -16.16 1.10 7.11
N ILE A 82 -16.71 1.22 5.91
CA ILE A 82 -16.09 0.78 4.66
C ILE A 82 -15.81 2.01 3.81
N ILE A 83 -14.52 2.31 3.61
CA ILE A 83 -14.06 3.45 2.83
C ILE A 83 -13.61 2.95 1.46
N VAL A 84 -14.28 3.41 0.41
CA VAL A 84 -14.06 2.93 -0.95
C VAL A 84 -13.07 3.84 -1.69
N ILE A 85 -12.00 3.23 -2.19
CA ILE A 85 -11.00 3.86 -3.04
C ILE A 85 -11.40 3.65 -4.51
N GLY A 86 -11.65 4.75 -5.21
CA GLY A 86 -12.08 4.76 -6.61
C GLY A 86 -13.55 5.12 -6.78
N HIS A 87 -13.98 5.19 -8.03
CA HIS A 87 -15.34 5.58 -8.40
C HIS A 87 -16.15 4.33 -8.75
N ILE A 88 -17.19 4.07 -7.97
CA ILE A 88 -18.15 2.98 -8.14
C ILE A 88 -19.44 3.37 -7.41
N PRO A 89 -20.63 2.89 -7.82
CA PRO A 89 -21.84 3.02 -7.02
C PRO A 89 -21.65 2.42 -5.61
N LEU A 90 -22.01 3.20 -4.60
CA LEU A 90 -21.88 2.82 -3.19
C LEU A 90 -23.18 2.21 -2.67
N GLU A 91 -23.05 1.25 -1.77
CA GLU A 91 -24.15 0.67 -1.01
C GLU A 91 -24.26 1.32 0.40
N PRO A 92 -25.39 1.15 1.09
CA PRO A 92 -25.54 1.64 2.46
C PRO A 92 -24.39 1.16 3.37
N GLY A 93 -23.79 2.09 4.12
CA GLY A 93 -22.64 1.81 4.99
C GLY A 93 -21.27 1.95 4.31
N GLU A 94 -21.24 2.27 3.01
CA GLU A 94 -20.01 2.56 2.28
C GLU A 94 -19.81 4.08 2.13
N THR A 95 -18.57 4.52 2.18
CA THR A 95 -18.20 5.94 2.04
C THR A 95 -17.07 6.08 1.03
N ALA A 96 -17.19 6.98 0.06
CA ALA A 96 -16.08 7.26 -0.84
C ALA A 96 -14.89 7.91 -0.11
N LEU A 97 -13.67 7.54 -0.44
CA LEU A 97 -12.45 8.16 0.10
C LEU A 97 -12.46 9.69 -0.11
N GLY A 98 -12.97 10.16 -1.25
CA GLY A 98 -13.11 11.59 -1.52
C GLY A 98 -14.00 12.33 -0.51
N THR A 99 -15.10 11.70 -0.10
CA THR A 99 -15.99 12.20 0.96
C THR A 99 -15.27 12.24 2.30
N LEU A 100 -14.58 11.15 2.69
CA LEU A 100 -13.81 11.12 3.93
C LEU A 100 -12.74 12.23 3.97
N ARG A 101 -12.02 12.46 2.85
CA ARG A 101 -11.04 13.54 2.73
C ARG A 101 -11.65 14.92 2.87
N ARG A 102 -12.84 15.16 2.32
CA ARG A 102 -13.58 16.42 2.47
C ARG A 102 -13.96 16.64 3.94
N LEU A 103 -14.59 15.66 4.57
CA LEU A 103 -14.92 15.70 6.00
C LEU A 103 -13.69 15.95 6.88
N GLY A 104 -12.56 15.32 6.54
CA GLY A 104 -11.28 15.53 7.23
C GLY A 104 -10.76 16.96 7.11
N ARG A 105 -10.84 17.58 5.93
CA ARG A 105 -10.47 19.00 5.74
C ARG A 105 -11.39 19.93 6.56
N ASP A 106 -12.69 19.68 6.53
CA ASP A 106 -13.68 20.47 7.26
C ASP A 106 -13.46 20.35 8.78
N TYR A 107 -13.10 19.16 9.25
CA TYR A 107 -12.74 18.92 10.65
C TYR A 107 -11.44 19.64 11.02
N LEU A 108 -10.39 19.47 10.23
CA LEU A 108 -9.07 20.05 10.47
C LEU A 108 -9.11 21.58 10.53
N SER A 109 -9.98 22.23 9.74
CA SER A 109 -10.15 23.69 9.75
C SER A 109 -10.68 24.22 11.08
N LYS A 110 -11.40 23.38 11.85
CA LYS A 110 -12.04 23.75 13.12
C LYS A 110 -11.34 23.17 14.36
N HIS A 111 -10.62 22.06 14.20
CA HIS A 111 -10.07 21.23 15.28
C HIS A 111 -8.57 20.92 15.08
N ARG A 112 -7.81 21.88 14.53
CA ARG A 112 -6.40 21.67 14.20
C ARG A 112 -5.56 21.23 15.40
N GLU A 113 -5.72 21.89 16.55
CA GLU A 113 -4.94 21.57 17.75
C GLU A 113 -5.27 20.20 18.32
N GLU A 114 -6.55 19.81 18.30
CA GLU A 114 -6.98 18.47 18.71
C GLU A 114 -6.35 17.39 17.80
N PHE A 115 -6.36 17.60 16.49
CA PHE A 115 -5.70 16.70 15.54
C PHE A 115 -4.20 16.59 15.80
N LEU A 116 -3.51 17.70 16.02
CA LEU A 116 -2.08 17.71 16.33
C LEU A 116 -1.77 17.05 17.69
N ALA A 117 -2.67 17.19 18.66
CA ALA A 117 -2.53 16.54 19.96
C ALA A 117 -2.59 15.01 19.85
N ILE A 118 -3.46 14.46 19.00
CA ILE A 118 -3.50 13.02 18.71
C ILE A 118 -2.14 12.56 18.18
N GLY A 119 -1.60 13.23 17.16
CA GLY A 119 -0.31 12.88 16.58
C GLY A 119 0.86 12.95 17.58
N ARG A 120 0.85 13.94 18.49
CA ARG A 120 1.87 14.06 19.55
C ARG A 120 1.76 12.97 20.60
N GLY A 121 0.58 12.37 20.78
CA GLY A 121 0.34 11.30 21.74
C GLY A 121 0.79 9.93 21.25
N ILE A 122 1.16 9.79 19.96
CA ILE A 122 1.60 8.51 19.40
C ILE A 122 3.06 8.24 19.80
N GLY A 123 3.27 7.14 20.48
CA GLY A 123 4.60 6.72 20.96
C GLY A 123 5.31 5.80 19.95
N ASN A 124 6.63 5.73 20.09
CA ASN A 124 7.45 4.84 19.27
C ASN A 124 7.10 3.36 19.45
N ASP A 125 6.63 2.97 20.61
CA ASP A 125 6.29 1.59 20.95
C ASP A 125 4.81 1.24 20.66
N ASP A 126 4.03 2.21 20.20
CA ASP A 126 2.67 1.95 19.73
C ASP A 126 2.68 1.08 18.47
N TYR A 127 1.69 0.23 18.32
CA TYR A 127 1.55 -0.64 17.16
C TYR A 127 1.25 0.18 15.92
N ALA A 128 2.05 -0.03 14.88
CA ALA A 128 1.87 0.62 13.57
C ALA A 128 1.11 -0.29 12.60
N THR A 129 1.55 -1.55 12.48
CA THR A 129 0.93 -2.50 11.53
C THR A 129 0.78 -3.89 12.10
N ILE A 130 -0.18 -4.65 11.56
CA ILE A 130 -0.28 -6.11 11.67
C ILE A 130 -0.20 -6.68 10.26
N THR A 131 0.93 -7.30 9.91
CA THR A 131 1.16 -7.88 8.58
C THR A 131 1.04 -9.39 8.65
N TYR A 132 0.19 -9.99 7.81
CA TYR A 132 -0.01 -11.43 7.77
C TYR A 132 0.99 -12.11 6.85
N THR A 133 1.66 -13.13 7.38
CA THR A 133 2.54 -14.01 6.60
C THR A 133 1.84 -15.34 6.33
N SER A 134 2.08 -15.94 5.16
CA SER A 134 1.76 -17.33 4.91
C SER A 134 2.68 -18.19 5.78
N GLY A 135 2.20 -18.61 6.93
CA GLY A 135 2.96 -19.51 7.80
C GLY A 135 3.21 -20.86 7.13
N THR A 136 4.23 -21.58 7.62
CA THR A 136 4.46 -23.01 7.29
C THR A 136 3.41 -23.93 7.94
N THR A 137 2.57 -23.39 8.82
CA THR A 137 1.42 -24.02 9.50
C THR A 137 0.12 -23.58 8.84
N ALA A 138 -0.97 -24.29 9.08
CA ALA A 138 -2.27 -24.11 8.43
C ALA A 138 -2.82 -22.68 8.51
N ASP A 139 -2.60 -21.95 9.63
CA ASP A 139 -3.15 -20.63 9.84
C ASP A 139 -2.12 -19.50 9.62
N PRO A 140 -2.51 -18.39 8.95
CA PRO A 140 -1.66 -17.22 8.77
C PRO A 140 -1.33 -16.56 10.11
N LYS A 141 -0.08 -16.11 10.27
CA LYS A 141 0.39 -15.40 11.47
C LYS A 141 0.38 -13.90 11.26
N GLY A 142 -0.22 -13.15 12.19
CA GLY A 142 -0.16 -11.70 12.22
C GLY A 142 1.11 -11.22 12.93
N VAL A 143 2.03 -10.64 12.16
CA VAL A 143 3.26 -10.02 12.69
C VAL A 143 2.95 -8.58 13.06
N VAL A 144 3.07 -8.25 14.34
CA VAL A 144 2.88 -6.90 14.86
C VAL A 144 4.18 -6.13 14.77
N LEU A 145 4.15 -4.94 14.15
CA LEU A 145 5.27 -4.02 14.08
C LEU A 145 4.89 -2.69 14.74
N THR A 146 5.82 -2.13 15.53
CA THR A 146 5.66 -0.83 16.16
C THR A 146 6.20 0.29 15.24
N HIS A 147 5.89 1.55 15.57
CA HIS A 147 6.51 2.69 14.89
C HIS A 147 8.03 2.66 15.02
N ARG A 148 8.57 2.24 16.18
CA ARG A 148 10.03 2.07 16.41
C ARG A 148 10.66 1.08 15.43
N ASN A 149 9.99 -0.03 15.11
CA ASN A 149 10.52 -1.00 14.15
C ASN A 149 10.73 -0.37 12.78
N TYR A 150 9.79 0.46 12.33
CA TYR A 150 9.88 1.15 11.05
C TYR A 150 10.92 2.27 11.06
N THR A 151 10.91 3.16 12.08
CA THR A 151 11.85 4.27 12.15
C THR A 151 13.28 3.79 12.28
N ALA A 152 13.56 2.78 13.13
CA ALA A 152 14.89 2.18 13.25
C ALA A 152 15.38 1.56 11.93
N ASN A 153 14.47 0.90 11.17
CA ASN A 153 14.84 0.33 9.90
C ASN A 153 15.14 1.41 8.84
N VAL A 154 14.36 2.51 8.84
CA VAL A 154 14.63 3.67 7.98
C VAL A 154 15.99 4.28 8.32
N GLU A 155 16.29 4.55 9.59
CA GLU A 155 17.56 5.10 10.06
C GLU A 155 18.75 4.20 9.68
N GLN A 156 18.64 2.89 9.92
CA GLN A 156 19.66 1.92 9.52
C GLN A 156 19.90 1.91 8.02
N SER A 157 18.85 1.99 7.23
CA SER A 157 18.97 2.05 5.77
C SER A 157 19.66 3.32 5.31
N LEU A 158 19.27 4.48 5.85
CA LEU A 158 19.87 5.78 5.52
C LEU A 158 21.32 5.91 6.02
N SER A 159 21.75 5.14 7.02
CA SER A 159 23.15 5.08 7.41
C SER A 159 24.06 4.41 6.36
N ARG A 160 23.49 3.75 5.36
CA ARG A 160 24.19 3.00 4.30
C ARG A 160 23.95 3.53 2.89
N ILE A 161 22.85 4.21 2.68
CA ILE A 161 22.42 4.68 1.35
C ILE A 161 22.06 6.15 1.48
N ASP A 162 22.73 6.99 0.69
CA ASP A 162 22.34 8.39 0.54
C ASP A 162 21.27 8.52 -0.56
N ILE A 163 20.13 9.12 -0.21
CA ILE A 163 19.01 9.34 -1.13
C ILE A 163 18.71 10.84 -1.16
N PRO A 164 19.19 11.55 -2.19
CA PRO A 164 18.85 12.95 -2.38
C PRO A 164 17.36 13.21 -2.52
N SER A 165 16.89 14.35 -2.03
CA SER A 165 15.47 14.76 -2.14
C SER A 165 15.00 14.91 -3.60
N SER A 166 15.92 15.07 -4.55
CA SER A 166 15.64 15.08 -5.99
C SER A 166 15.30 13.69 -6.56
N PHE A 167 15.53 12.62 -5.82
CA PHE A 167 15.27 11.26 -6.29
C PHE A 167 13.78 10.98 -6.41
N ARG A 168 13.48 10.06 -7.30
CA ARG A 168 12.14 9.53 -7.56
C ARG A 168 12.17 8.02 -7.52
N THR A 169 11.20 7.41 -6.86
CA THR A 169 10.96 5.97 -6.94
C THR A 169 9.63 5.68 -7.65
N LEU A 170 9.52 4.50 -8.25
CA LEU A 170 8.26 3.94 -8.73
C LEU A 170 8.00 2.63 -7.98
N ILE A 171 6.95 2.60 -7.17
CA ILE A 171 6.57 1.41 -6.42
C ILE A 171 5.87 0.43 -7.36
N ILE A 172 6.48 -0.74 -7.54
CA ILE A 172 5.94 -1.86 -8.33
C ILE A 172 5.54 -3.00 -7.40
N LEU A 173 6.18 -3.10 -6.23
CA LEU A 173 5.92 -4.17 -5.27
C LEU A 173 4.57 -3.98 -4.58
N PRO A 174 3.91 -5.10 -4.23
CA PRO A 174 2.67 -5.03 -3.45
C PRO A 174 2.89 -4.36 -2.09
N LEU A 175 1.96 -3.48 -1.70
CA LEU A 175 2.01 -2.75 -0.43
C LEU A 175 1.39 -3.51 0.74
N ASP A 176 1.20 -4.82 0.64
CA ASP A 176 0.83 -5.72 1.73
C ASP A 176 2.05 -6.31 2.47
N HIS A 177 3.28 -5.96 2.03
CA HIS A 177 4.54 -6.39 2.64
C HIS A 177 5.32 -5.23 3.25
N CYS A 178 5.78 -5.37 4.49
CA CYS A 178 6.55 -4.36 5.22
C CYS A 178 7.83 -3.90 4.50
N PHE A 179 8.47 -4.76 3.71
CA PHE A 179 9.62 -4.38 2.88
C PHE A 179 9.24 -3.28 1.88
N ALA A 180 8.08 -3.40 1.22
CA ALA A 180 7.62 -2.39 0.28
C ALA A 180 7.26 -1.07 0.98
N HIS A 181 6.84 -1.10 2.25
CA HIS A 181 6.61 0.10 3.05
C HIS A 181 7.92 0.85 3.30
N VAL A 182 8.91 0.19 3.89
CA VAL A 182 10.16 0.83 4.28
C VAL A 182 10.90 1.39 3.08
N VAL A 183 11.23 0.54 2.13
CA VAL A 183 12.09 0.91 1.01
C VAL A 183 11.30 1.59 -0.12
N GLY A 184 10.01 1.28 -0.23
CA GLY A 184 9.14 1.88 -1.25
C GLY A 184 8.79 3.33 -0.95
N PHE A 185 8.44 3.66 0.29
CA PHE A 185 7.98 5.03 0.56
C PHE A 185 8.43 5.63 1.90
N TYR A 186 8.66 4.88 3.00
CA TYR A 186 9.06 5.52 4.25
C TYR A 186 10.43 6.19 4.13
N ILE A 187 11.43 5.49 3.58
CA ILE A 187 12.76 6.06 3.33
C ILE A 187 12.66 7.29 2.40
N MET A 188 11.89 7.18 1.33
CA MET A 188 11.73 8.26 0.38
C MET A 188 11.08 9.50 1.01
N ILE A 189 10.04 9.30 1.84
CA ILE A 189 9.39 10.39 2.59
C ILE A 189 10.37 11.02 3.58
N ALA A 190 11.15 10.23 4.32
CA ALA A 190 12.15 10.71 5.27
C ALA A 190 13.21 11.58 4.58
N CYS A 191 13.55 11.29 3.33
CA CYS A 191 14.51 12.07 2.53
C CYS A 191 13.86 13.24 1.75
N GLY A 192 12.55 13.43 1.83
CA GLY A 192 11.83 14.42 1.01
C GLY A 192 11.83 14.09 -0.48
N ALA A 193 12.08 12.82 -0.84
CA ALA A 193 12.14 12.36 -2.21
C ALA A 193 10.74 12.02 -2.76
N THR A 194 10.61 11.92 -4.08
CA THR A 194 9.32 11.68 -4.73
C THR A 194 8.97 10.20 -4.76
N VAL A 195 7.74 9.89 -4.38
CA VAL A 195 7.15 8.55 -4.48
C VAL A 195 6.07 8.54 -5.55
N ALA A 196 6.22 7.66 -6.52
CA ALA A 196 5.20 7.36 -7.53
C ALA A 196 4.75 5.89 -7.42
N THR A 197 3.53 5.63 -7.83
CA THR A 197 2.95 4.27 -7.87
C THR A 197 2.57 3.92 -9.31
N VAL A 198 2.58 2.62 -9.62
CA VAL A 198 2.13 2.14 -10.93
C VAL A 198 0.65 2.44 -11.11
N GLN A 199 0.26 2.84 -12.31
CA GLN A 199 -1.15 2.98 -12.68
C GLN A 199 -1.85 1.62 -12.59
N VAL A 200 -2.83 1.54 -11.69
CA VAL A 200 -3.62 0.32 -11.47
C VAL A 200 -4.56 0.09 -12.65
N GLY A 201 -4.48 -1.10 -13.26
CA GLY A 201 -5.42 -1.58 -14.26
C GLY A 201 -6.60 -2.32 -13.64
N ALA A 202 -7.59 -2.67 -14.44
CA ALA A 202 -8.74 -3.47 -13.99
C ALA A 202 -8.33 -4.90 -13.59
N THR A 203 -7.22 -5.38 -14.14
CA THR A 203 -6.64 -6.69 -13.84
C THR A 203 -5.16 -6.57 -13.46
N PRO A 204 -4.60 -7.56 -12.73
CA PRO A 204 -3.16 -7.60 -12.46
C PRO A 204 -2.30 -7.56 -13.73
N MET A 205 -2.77 -8.19 -14.81
CA MET A 205 -2.08 -8.19 -16.10
C MET A 205 -2.04 -6.80 -16.74
N GLU A 206 -3.13 -6.04 -16.66
CA GLU A 206 -3.16 -4.65 -17.14
C GLU A 206 -2.23 -3.75 -16.32
N THR A 207 -2.21 -3.92 -15.01
CA THR A 207 -1.27 -3.21 -14.14
C THR A 207 0.19 -3.50 -14.54
N LEU A 208 0.54 -4.75 -14.82
CA LEU A 208 1.87 -5.13 -15.29
C LEU A 208 2.22 -4.49 -16.66
N LYS A 209 1.25 -4.38 -17.58
CA LYS A 209 1.44 -3.73 -18.88
C LYS A 209 1.70 -2.22 -18.77
N ASN A 210 1.23 -1.57 -17.71
CA ASN A 210 1.46 -0.14 -17.47
C ASN A 210 2.87 0.17 -16.97
N ILE A 211 3.59 -0.80 -16.39
CA ILE A 211 4.90 -0.57 -15.77
C ILE A 211 5.92 0.06 -16.73
N PRO A 212 6.16 -0.45 -17.97
CA PRO A 212 7.12 0.16 -18.87
C PRO A 212 6.83 1.60 -19.25
N GLN A 213 5.53 1.95 -19.38
CA GLN A 213 5.10 3.32 -19.64
C GLN A 213 5.35 4.19 -18.40
N ASN A 214 4.95 3.74 -17.21
CA ASN A 214 5.14 4.50 -15.98
C ASN A 214 6.63 4.70 -15.64
N ILE A 215 7.51 3.75 -15.96
CA ILE A 215 8.97 3.94 -15.86
C ILE A 215 9.42 5.09 -16.76
N ARG A 216 8.94 5.18 -18.01
CA ARG A 216 9.29 6.26 -18.94
C ARG A 216 8.77 7.63 -18.48
N GLU A 217 7.57 7.67 -17.90
CA GLU A 217 6.94 8.90 -17.38
C GLU A 217 7.62 9.39 -16.11
N VAL A 218 7.81 8.52 -15.12
CA VAL A 218 8.38 8.85 -13.81
C VAL A 218 9.88 9.06 -13.89
N ARG A 219 10.58 8.29 -14.75
CA ARG A 219 12.04 8.24 -14.81
C ARG A 219 12.65 8.02 -13.42
N PRO A 220 12.32 6.90 -12.75
CA PRO A 220 12.78 6.66 -11.40
C PRO A 220 14.30 6.55 -11.33
N HIS A 221 14.90 7.13 -10.29
CA HIS A 221 16.33 6.95 -9.98
C HIS A 221 16.56 5.64 -9.24
N PHE A 222 15.49 5.15 -8.59
CA PHE A 222 15.51 3.98 -7.75
C PHE A 222 14.27 3.12 -8.02
N LEU A 223 14.48 1.84 -8.27
CA LEU A 223 13.43 0.89 -8.59
C LEU A 223 13.62 -0.39 -7.77
N LEU A 224 12.69 -0.66 -6.89
CA LEU A 224 12.64 -1.92 -6.16
C LEU A 224 11.98 -2.99 -7.00
N SER A 225 12.63 -4.14 -7.08
CA SER A 225 12.14 -5.26 -7.84
C SER A 225 12.41 -6.58 -7.13
N VAL A 226 11.70 -7.61 -7.57
CA VAL A 226 11.98 -9.00 -7.19
C VAL A 226 12.61 -9.73 -8.39
N PRO A 227 13.41 -10.79 -8.15
CA PRO A 227 14.11 -11.50 -9.24
C PRO A 227 13.19 -11.95 -10.38
N ALA A 228 11.96 -12.36 -10.06
CA ALA A 228 10.98 -12.78 -11.06
C ALA A 228 10.58 -11.63 -12.00
N LEU A 229 10.40 -10.42 -11.48
CA LEU A 229 10.04 -9.25 -12.28
C LEU A 229 11.22 -8.80 -13.15
N ALA A 230 12.43 -8.81 -12.61
CA ALA A 230 13.65 -8.51 -13.36
C ALA A 230 13.84 -9.47 -14.54
N LYS A 231 13.61 -10.78 -14.32
CA LYS A 231 13.64 -11.78 -15.40
C LYS A 231 12.58 -11.51 -16.48
N ASN A 232 11.39 -11.09 -16.09
CA ASN A 232 10.32 -10.76 -17.04
C ASN A 232 10.66 -9.51 -17.86
N PHE A 233 11.22 -8.48 -17.25
CA PHE A 233 11.70 -7.28 -17.95
C PHE A 233 12.79 -7.64 -18.97
N ARG A 234 13.78 -8.42 -18.55
CA ARG A 234 14.83 -8.90 -19.45
C ARG A 234 14.25 -9.63 -20.67
N LYS A 235 13.37 -10.61 -20.46
CA LYS A 235 12.70 -11.33 -21.56
C LYS A 235 11.93 -10.39 -22.49
N SER A 236 11.23 -9.40 -21.94
CA SER A 236 10.46 -8.42 -22.71
C SER A 236 11.39 -7.54 -23.57
N ILE A 237 12.50 -7.09 -22.99
CA ILE A 237 13.54 -6.32 -23.72
C ILE A 237 14.13 -7.15 -24.84
N GLU A 238 14.60 -8.36 -24.55
CA GLU A 238 15.18 -9.27 -25.54
C GLU A 238 14.20 -9.58 -26.69
N SER A 239 12.93 -9.83 -26.36
CA SER A 239 11.87 -10.05 -27.35
C SER A 239 11.63 -8.83 -28.23
N SER A 240 11.59 -7.63 -27.63
CA SER A 240 11.43 -6.37 -28.36
C SER A 240 12.61 -6.08 -29.30
N ILE A 241 13.83 -6.45 -28.90
CA ILE A 241 15.04 -6.31 -29.73
C ILE A 241 15.03 -7.28 -30.90
N ARG A 242 14.68 -8.55 -30.67
CA ARG A 242 14.52 -9.55 -31.74
C ARG A 242 13.47 -9.14 -32.76
N ALA A 243 12.36 -8.54 -32.31
CA ALA A 243 11.32 -8.05 -33.23
C ALA A 243 11.82 -6.92 -34.15
N LYS A 244 12.88 -6.18 -33.75
CA LYS A 244 13.50 -5.13 -34.58
C LYS A 244 14.50 -5.66 -35.63
N GLY A 245 14.75 -6.98 -35.70
CA GLY A 245 15.58 -7.65 -36.68
C GLY A 245 16.99 -8.02 -36.22
N ARG A 246 17.59 -8.92 -36.97
CA ARG A 246 18.90 -9.55 -36.62
C ARG A 246 20.04 -8.55 -36.39
N MET A 247 20.05 -7.44 -37.12
CA MET A 247 21.11 -6.43 -36.99
C MET A 247 21.04 -5.73 -35.62
N THR A 248 19.86 -5.40 -35.16
CA THR A 248 19.62 -4.80 -33.83
C THR A 248 19.96 -5.79 -32.72
N GLU A 249 19.59 -7.07 -32.90
CA GLU A 249 19.94 -8.12 -31.95
C GLU A 249 21.48 -8.33 -31.88
N GLY A 250 22.18 -8.32 -33.02
CA GLY A 250 23.63 -8.42 -33.06
C GLY A 250 24.32 -7.28 -32.30
N LEU A 251 23.91 -6.04 -32.51
CA LEU A 251 24.43 -4.86 -31.79
C LEU A 251 24.18 -4.94 -30.30
N PHE A 252 22.98 -5.39 -29.89
CA PHE A 252 22.65 -5.54 -28.47
C PHE A 252 23.47 -6.59 -27.74
N ARG A 253 23.91 -7.64 -28.44
CA ARG A 253 24.79 -8.68 -27.87
C ARG A 253 26.24 -8.25 -27.72
N LEU A 254 26.65 -7.22 -28.44
CA LEU A 254 28.02 -6.67 -28.41
C LEU A 254 28.17 -5.54 -27.36
N ALA A 255 27.04 -4.99 -26.86
CA ALA A 255 26.99 -3.95 -25.81
C ALA A 255 26.80 -4.56 -24.42
#